data_c15abb513946741a7d79081c112bb4d3
#
_entry.id   c15abb513946741a7d79081c112bb4d3
#
_cell.length_a   1.000
_cell.length_b   1.000
_cell.length_c   1.000
_cell.angle_alpha   90.00
_cell.angle_beta   90.00
_cell.angle_gamma   90.00
#
_symmetry.space_group_name_H-M   'P 1'
#
loop_
_entity.id
_entity.type
_entity.pdbx_description
1 polymer ?
#
loop_
_entity_poly.entity_id
_entity_poly.type
_entity_poly.pdbx_seq_one_letter_code
_entity_poly.pdbx_strand_id
1 'polypeptide(L)'
;MMQYDVRSKHAGVSGLMVSGRTRLKGVVMFPFTGATAYSVFVDDVSISGTYARSTTTATITAANHGLSAGDWVYLDWDLADNPYQVQTVTNSNVFTVTVLNSGAASGNVVVWNDVLFQADASSATAYTVVIPGEGVLAYNGIRVFLPSDVHTTAFYG
;
A
#
# COMPACT_ATOMS: atom_id res chain seq x y z
N MET A 1 -12.50 -5.81 -32.02
CA MET A 1 -13.52 -5.45 -31.00
C MET A 1 -12.76 -5.13 -29.72
N MET A 2 -12.68 -3.86 -29.33
CA MET A 2 -12.08 -3.52 -28.03
C MET A 2 -13.10 -3.90 -26.96
N GLN A 3 -12.78 -4.90 -26.16
CA GLN A 3 -13.59 -5.31 -25.03
C GLN A 3 -13.27 -4.34 -23.87
N TYR A 4 -14.20 -3.48 -23.55
CA TYR A 4 -14.08 -2.54 -22.43
C TYR A 4 -14.61 -3.20 -21.14
N ASP A 5 -13.88 -4.19 -20.65
CA ASP A 5 -14.21 -4.81 -19.36
C ASP A 5 -13.62 -4.02 -18.19
N VAL A 6 -13.96 -2.73 -18.10
CA VAL A 6 -13.64 -1.95 -16.90
C VAL A 6 -14.80 -2.13 -15.93
N ARG A 7 -14.47 -2.69 -14.77
CA ARG A 7 -15.34 -2.81 -13.61
C ARG A 7 -14.93 -1.80 -12.54
N SER A 8 -15.79 -1.54 -11.60
CA SER A 8 -15.47 -0.71 -10.46
C SER A 8 -15.87 -1.37 -9.15
N LYS A 9 -15.12 -1.09 -8.09
CA LYS A 9 -15.47 -1.47 -6.73
C LYS A 9 -15.17 -0.32 -5.78
N HIS A 10 -16.14 -0.01 -4.93
CA HIS A 10 -16.04 1.00 -3.88
C HIS A 10 -15.61 0.37 -2.56
N ALA A 11 -14.79 1.07 -1.79
CA ALA A 11 -14.40 0.72 -0.44
C ALA A 11 -14.44 1.94 0.47
N GLY A 12 -15.00 1.77 1.66
CA GLY A 12 -14.98 2.73 2.77
C GLY A 12 -14.21 2.20 3.98
N VAL A 13 -13.60 1.02 3.84
CA VAL A 13 -12.73 0.39 4.84
C VAL A 13 -11.62 -0.37 4.14
N SER A 14 -10.49 -0.52 4.81
CA SER A 14 -9.35 -1.32 4.30
C SER A 14 -9.75 -2.77 4.07
N GLY A 15 -9.27 -3.38 3.01
CA GLY A 15 -9.55 -4.78 2.72
C GLY A 15 -9.36 -5.19 1.25
N LEU A 16 -9.63 -6.45 0.99
CA LEU A 16 -9.58 -7.02 -0.37
C LEU A 16 -10.70 -6.44 -1.24
N MET A 17 -10.32 -5.78 -2.31
CA MET A 17 -11.25 -5.26 -3.30
C MET A 17 -11.56 -6.28 -4.40
N VAL A 18 -10.52 -6.85 -4.99
CA VAL A 18 -10.64 -7.77 -6.12
C VAL A 18 -9.70 -8.95 -5.90
N SER A 19 -10.19 -10.16 -6.04
CA SER A 19 -9.38 -11.38 -5.95
C SER A 19 -8.91 -11.84 -7.34
N GLY A 20 -7.72 -12.43 -7.38
CA GLY A 20 -7.12 -12.99 -8.58
C GLY A 20 -6.49 -11.95 -9.50
N ARG A 21 -5.85 -12.43 -10.54
CA ARG A 21 -5.09 -11.60 -11.47
C ARG A 21 -5.97 -10.58 -12.19
N THR A 22 -5.62 -9.31 -12.08
CA THR A 22 -6.37 -8.19 -12.66
C THR A 22 -5.45 -6.99 -12.89
N ARG A 23 -5.98 -5.89 -13.43
CA ARG A 23 -5.25 -4.64 -13.61
C ARG A 23 -5.98 -3.48 -12.94
N LEU A 24 -5.27 -2.67 -12.17
CA LEU A 24 -5.77 -1.40 -11.67
C LEU A 24 -5.71 -0.37 -12.80
N LYS A 25 -6.85 0.18 -13.20
CA LYS A 25 -6.98 1.09 -14.35
C LYS A 25 -7.24 2.54 -13.95
N GLY A 26 -7.69 2.76 -12.73
CA GLY A 26 -7.92 4.09 -12.21
C GLY A 26 -8.46 4.04 -10.79
N VAL A 27 -8.42 5.20 -10.15
CA VAL A 27 -8.85 5.38 -8.77
C VAL A 27 -9.60 6.70 -8.65
N VAL A 28 -10.71 6.68 -7.90
CA VAL A 28 -11.35 7.89 -7.39
C VAL A 28 -11.24 7.85 -5.88
N MET A 29 -10.71 8.89 -5.27
CA MET A 29 -10.59 9.04 -3.83
C MET A 29 -11.52 10.13 -3.32
N PHE A 30 -12.20 9.86 -2.23
CA PHE A 30 -13.15 10.76 -1.56
C PHE A 30 -12.74 10.96 -0.10
N PRO A 31 -11.87 11.91 0.22
CA PRO A 31 -11.60 12.30 1.60
C PRO A 31 -12.76 13.12 2.17
N PHE A 32 -13.14 12.85 3.43
CA PHE A 32 -14.25 13.56 4.10
C PHE A 32 -13.78 14.72 4.96
N THR A 33 -12.52 14.70 5.37
CA THR A 33 -11.93 15.75 6.21
C THR A 33 -10.75 16.40 5.49
N GLY A 34 -10.39 17.61 5.92
CA GLY A 34 -9.21 18.31 5.41
C GLY A 34 -7.87 17.82 6.00
N ALA A 35 -7.89 16.71 6.76
CA ALA A 35 -6.68 16.08 7.26
C ALA A 35 -5.93 15.33 6.15
N THR A 36 -4.72 14.92 6.43
CA THR A 36 -3.93 14.09 5.50
C THR A 36 -4.64 12.76 5.29
N ALA A 37 -5.11 12.55 4.08
CA ALA A 37 -5.84 11.37 3.67
C ALA A 37 -5.02 10.58 2.65
N TYR A 38 -5.09 9.25 2.70
CA TYR A 38 -4.40 8.40 1.73
C TYR A 38 -5.24 7.21 1.29
N SER A 39 -4.93 6.66 0.14
CA SER A 39 -5.36 5.33 -0.31
C SER A 39 -4.16 4.60 -0.88
N VAL A 40 -3.83 3.45 -0.34
CA VAL A 40 -2.73 2.60 -0.82
C VAL A 40 -3.29 1.32 -1.37
N PHE A 41 -2.99 1.03 -2.63
CA PHE A 41 -3.38 -0.19 -3.32
C PHE A 41 -2.16 -1.10 -3.45
N VAL A 42 -2.31 -2.34 -3.03
CA VAL A 42 -1.25 -3.35 -3.06
C VAL A 42 -1.73 -4.61 -3.79
N ASP A 43 -0.81 -5.40 -4.32
CA ASP A 43 -1.12 -6.77 -4.72
C ASP A 43 -1.46 -7.60 -3.48
N ASP A 44 -2.48 -8.46 -3.53
CA ASP A 44 -3.02 -9.17 -2.37
C ASP A 44 -2.12 -10.34 -1.94
N VAL A 45 -0.84 -10.05 -1.72
CA VAL A 45 0.16 -10.96 -1.13
C VAL A 45 0.90 -10.26 -0.02
N SER A 46 0.97 -10.91 1.13
CA SER A 46 1.68 -10.38 2.30
C SER A 46 2.65 -11.40 2.88
N ILE A 47 3.64 -10.88 3.60
CA ILE A 47 4.64 -11.66 4.32
C ILE A 47 4.57 -11.26 5.80
N SER A 48 4.36 -12.25 6.68
CA SER A 48 4.44 -12.03 8.12
C SER A 48 5.89 -11.94 8.57
N GLY A 49 6.17 -11.01 9.45
CA GLY A 49 7.51 -10.77 9.97
C GLY A 49 7.51 -10.11 11.34
N THR A 50 8.68 -9.64 11.73
CA THR A 50 8.89 -8.88 12.96
C THR A 50 9.66 -7.61 12.65
N TYR A 51 9.53 -6.61 13.51
CA TYR A 51 10.34 -5.40 13.42
C TYR A 51 11.04 -5.08 14.75
N ALA A 52 12.16 -4.38 14.63
CA ALA A 52 12.85 -3.76 15.75
C ALA A 52 13.27 -2.34 15.33
N ARG A 53 12.86 -1.35 16.14
CA ARG A 53 13.23 0.06 15.96
C ARG A 53 14.13 0.51 17.09
N SER A 54 15.21 1.22 16.80
CA SER A 54 16.12 1.77 17.81
C SER A 54 16.22 3.28 17.79
N THR A 55 15.87 3.93 16.76
CA THR A 55 15.80 5.40 16.58
C THR A 55 14.71 5.70 15.58
N THR A 56 15.00 6.46 14.55
CA THR A 56 14.14 6.62 13.37
C THR A 56 14.33 5.51 12.34
N THR A 57 15.16 4.51 12.63
CA THR A 57 15.36 3.36 11.73
C THR A 57 14.65 2.12 12.31
N ALA A 58 13.76 1.54 11.53
CA ALA A 58 13.15 0.25 11.82
C ALA A 58 13.78 -0.83 10.93
N THR A 59 14.26 -1.89 11.57
CA THR A 59 14.75 -3.11 10.90
C THR A 59 13.61 -4.10 10.84
N ILE A 60 13.25 -4.55 9.65
CA ILE A 60 12.19 -5.50 9.39
C ILE A 60 12.82 -6.86 9.03
N THR A 61 12.32 -7.91 9.67
CA THR A 61 12.68 -9.30 9.35
C THR A 61 11.46 -10.00 8.78
N ALA A 62 11.48 -10.25 7.47
CA ALA A 62 10.42 -10.90 6.71
C ALA A 62 11.05 -11.83 5.67
N ALA A 63 10.74 -13.13 5.76
CA ALA A 63 11.41 -14.15 4.95
C ALA A 63 11.16 -13.98 3.45
N ASN A 64 12.24 -14.00 2.66
CA ASN A 64 12.19 -13.95 1.19
C ASN A 64 11.36 -12.76 0.66
N HIS A 65 11.55 -11.57 1.22
CA HIS A 65 10.74 -10.40 0.89
C HIS A 65 10.90 -9.90 -0.55
N GLY A 66 11.97 -10.25 -1.26
CA GLY A 66 12.17 -9.92 -2.69
C GLY A 66 12.40 -8.43 -3.00
N LEU A 67 12.56 -7.59 -1.97
CA LEU A 67 12.70 -6.14 -2.10
C LEU A 67 14.14 -5.72 -2.42
N SER A 68 14.26 -4.56 -3.05
CA SER A 68 15.50 -3.81 -3.27
C SER A 68 15.46 -2.46 -2.57
N ALA A 69 16.60 -1.86 -2.33
CA ALA A 69 16.65 -0.48 -1.82
C ALA A 69 15.99 0.47 -2.82
N GLY A 70 15.10 1.33 -2.32
CA GLY A 70 14.28 2.24 -3.11
C GLY A 70 12.88 1.73 -3.43
N ASP A 71 12.58 0.44 -3.25
CA ASP A 71 11.23 -0.10 -3.42
C ASP A 71 10.26 0.47 -2.36
N TRP A 72 8.98 0.53 -2.71
CA TRP A 72 7.92 0.91 -1.79
C TRP A 72 7.25 -0.32 -1.21
N VAL A 73 6.94 -0.26 0.11
CA VAL A 73 6.24 -1.30 0.85
C VAL A 73 5.16 -0.68 1.73
N TYR A 74 4.07 -1.39 1.93
CA TYR A 74 3.11 -1.06 2.98
C TYR A 74 3.37 -1.98 4.18
N LEU A 75 3.49 -1.39 5.37
CA LEU A 75 3.74 -2.09 6.63
C LEU A 75 2.51 -1.95 7.54
N ASP A 76 1.83 -3.06 7.79
CA ASP A 76 0.74 -3.15 8.76
C ASP A 76 1.35 -3.56 10.10
N TRP A 77 1.51 -2.61 10.98
CA TRP A 77 2.15 -2.73 12.29
C TRP A 77 1.59 -1.71 13.28
N ASP A 78 2.00 -1.78 14.54
CA ASP A 78 1.54 -0.88 15.61
C ASP A 78 2.22 0.51 15.64
N LEU A 79 3.10 0.83 14.68
CA LEU A 79 3.75 2.13 14.64
C LEU A 79 2.96 3.16 13.82
N ALA A 80 2.77 2.92 12.55
CA ALA A 80 1.96 3.72 11.65
C ALA A 80 1.78 2.98 10.32
N ASP A 81 0.56 2.89 9.84
CA ASP A 81 0.24 2.20 8.60
C ASP A 81 0.40 3.16 7.42
N ASN A 82 1.62 3.32 6.95
CA ASN A 82 1.96 4.12 5.78
C ASN A 82 2.82 3.31 4.83
N PRO A 83 2.80 3.60 3.53
CA PRO A 83 3.84 3.07 2.66
C PRO A 83 5.19 3.69 3.02
N TYR A 84 6.20 2.85 3.05
CA TYR A 84 7.57 3.22 3.36
C TYR A 84 8.48 2.90 2.19
N GLN A 85 9.50 3.72 1.98
CA GLN A 85 10.56 3.39 1.05
C GLN A 85 11.64 2.57 1.77
N VAL A 86 12.03 1.45 1.16
CA VAL A 86 13.13 0.60 1.64
C VAL A 86 14.44 1.38 1.56
N GLN A 87 15.10 1.57 2.70
CA GLN A 87 16.39 2.27 2.76
C GLN A 87 17.55 1.35 2.38
N THR A 88 17.64 0.22 3.04
CA THR A 88 18.69 -0.78 2.80
C THR A 88 18.11 -2.18 2.84
N VAL A 89 18.72 -3.06 2.06
CA VAL A 89 18.46 -4.50 2.12
C VAL A 89 19.74 -5.17 2.60
N THR A 90 19.68 -5.80 3.77
CA THR A 90 20.84 -6.52 4.34
C THR A 90 21.00 -7.90 3.70
N ASN A 91 19.89 -8.59 3.50
CA ASN A 91 19.82 -9.90 2.83
C ASN A 91 18.37 -10.18 2.41
N SER A 92 18.08 -11.35 1.87
CA SER A 92 16.74 -11.75 1.40
C SER A 92 15.64 -11.74 2.48
N ASN A 93 16.00 -11.61 3.75
CA ASN A 93 15.06 -11.68 4.88
C ASN A 93 15.03 -10.40 5.72
N VAL A 94 15.96 -9.44 5.49
CA VAL A 94 16.11 -8.27 6.35
C VAL A 94 16.29 -6.99 5.54
N PHE A 95 15.45 -6.02 5.81
CA PHE A 95 15.54 -4.67 5.24
C PHE A 95 15.27 -3.60 6.31
N THR A 96 15.53 -2.34 5.98
CA THR A 96 15.28 -1.20 6.86
C THR A 96 14.41 -0.15 6.19
N VAL A 97 13.64 0.57 7.01
CA VAL A 97 12.88 1.75 6.62
C VAL A 97 13.11 2.88 7.62
N THR A 98 12.90 4.13 7.20
CA THR A 98 12.89 5.29 8.10
C THR A 98 11.48 5.57 8.57
N VAL A 99 11.31 5.74 9.88
CA VAL A 99 10.04 6.09 10.53
C VAL A 99 10.13 7.47 11.18
N LEU A 100 9.01 8.16 11.30
CA LEU A 100 8.96 9.52 11.84
C LEU A 100 9.26 9.57 13.34
N ASN A 101 8.77 8.59 14.09
CA ASN A 101 8.95 8.52 15.54
C ASN A 101 10.25 7.84 15.91
N SER A 102 10.94 8.36 16.93
CA SER A 102 12.14 7.78 17.51
C SER A 102 11.83 6.98 18.78
N GLY A 103 12.79 6.16 19.19
CA GLY A 103 12.73 5.33 20.39
C GLY A 103 12.73 3.85 20.10
N ALA A 104 12.97 3.06 21.14
CA ALA A 104 12.95 1.60 21.02
C ALA A 104 11.51 1.07 20.94
N ALA A 105 11.25 0.22 19.96
CA ALA A 105 10.01 -0.52 19.82
C ALA A 105 10.28 -1.81 19.05
N SER A 106 9.48 -2.84 19.31
CA SER A 106 9.55 -4.10 18.57
C SER A 106 8.19 -4.81 18.60
N GLY A 107 7.91 -5.57 17.57
CA GLY A 107 6.63 -6.27 17.47
C GLY A 107 6.52 -7.10 16.20
N ASN A 108 5.30 -7.48 15.89
CA ASN A 108 4.97 -8.14 14.64
C ASN A 108 4.67 -7.10 13.55
N VAL A 109 4.88 -7.49 12.30
CA VAL A 109 4.57 -6.69 11.12
C VAL A 109 4.06 -7.60 10.01
N VAL A 110 3.11 -7.11 9.24
CA VAL A 110 2.74 -7.70 7.95
C VAL A 110 3.25 -6.79 6.84
N VAL A 111 4.06 -7.36 5.96
CA VAL A 111 4.72 -6.67 4.85
C VAL A 111 3.95 -6.92 3.57
N TRP A 112 3.48 -5.85 2.92
CA TRP A 112 2.90 -5.87 1.58
C TRP A 112 3.94 -5.28 0.63
N ASN A 113 4.63 -6.14 -0.07
CA ASN A 113 5.86 -5.81 -0.80
C ASN A 113 5.63 -5.33 -2.25
N ASP A 114 4.39 -5.31 -2.71
CA ASP A 114 4.04 -4.82 -4.05
C ASP A 114 2.97 -3.72 -3.96
N VAL A 115 3.41 -2.47 -3.89
CA VAL A 115 2.56 -1.28 -3.90
C VAL A 115 2.23 -0.93 -5.34
N LEU A 116 0.98 -1.16 -5.74
CA LEU A 116 0.47 -0.90 -7.09
C LEU A 116 0.27 0.59 -7.34
N PHE A 117 -0.27 1.29 -6.34
CA PHE A 117 -0.60 2.71 -6.45
C PHE A 117 -0.83 3.31 -5.07
N GLN A 118 -0.41 4.57 -4.91
CA GLN A 118 -0.72 5.39 -3.74
C GLN A 118 -1.32 6.71 -4.19
N ALA A 119 -2.34 7.16 -3.46
CA ALA A 119 -2.94 8.47 -3.60
C ALA A 119 -2.97 9.17 -2.25
N ASP A 120 -2.50 10.40 -2.21
CA ASP A 120 -2.49 11.25 -1.02
C ASP A 120 -3.29 12.53 -1.29
N ALA A 121 -4.07 12.97 -0.33
CA ALA A 121 -4.80 14.23 -0.39
C ALA A 121 -4.64 15.01 0.92
N SER A 122 -4.52 16.34 0.79
CA SER A 122 -4.45 17.26 1.92
C SER A 122 -5.71 18.11 2.09
N SER A 123 -6.77 17.80 1.34
CA SER A 123 -8.04 18.51 1.37
C SER A 123 -9.21 17.55 1.19
N ALA A 124 -10.40 17.96 1.65
CA ALA A 124 -11.65 17.21 1.49
C ALA A 124 -12.22 17.28 0.05
N THR A 125 -11.37 17.32 -0.96
CA THR A 125 -11.78 17.38 -2.36
C THR A 125 -11.55 16.04 -3.02
N ALA A 126 -12.61 15.47 -3.58
CA ALA A 126 -12.52 14.24 -4.36
C ALA A 126 -11.65 14.47 -5.61
N TYR A 127 -10.82 13.50 -5.93
CA TYR A 127 -10.05 13.53 -7.15
C TYR A 127 -9.98 12.15 -7.83
N THR A 128 -9.76 12.19 -9.13
CA THR A 128 -9.72 11.00 -9.98
C THR A 128 -8.36 10.87 -10.63
N VAL A 129 -7.80 9.68 -10.58
CA VAL A 129 -6.59 9.32 -11.30
C VAL A 129 -6.94 8.24 -12.32
N VAL A 130 -6.58 8.48 -13.57
CA VAL A 130 -6.64 7.48 -14.64
C VAL A 130 -5.23 6.96 -14.88
N ILE A 131 -5.05 5.65 -14.79
CA ILE A 131 -3.77 5.01 -15.06
C ILE A 131 -3.68 4.73 -16.55
N PRO A 132 -2.70 5.31 -17.26
CA PRO A 132 -2.59 5.18 -18.72
C PRO A 132 -2.34 3.76 -19.19
N GLY A 133 -2.66 3.49 -20.44
CA GLY A 133 -2.41 2.22 -21.10
C GLY A 133 -3.26 1.10 -20.53
N GLU A 134 -2.63 -0.05 -20.28
CA GLU A 134 -3.33 -1.22 -19.77
C GLU A 134 -3.50 -1.23 -18.24
N GLY A 135 -3.03 -0.19 -17.54
CA GLY A 135 -3.06 -0.12 -16.08
C GLY A 135 -1.92 -0.90 -15.41
N VAL A 136 -1.91 -0.90 -14.07
CA VAL A 136 -0.92 -1.61 -13.25
C VAL A 136 -1.41 -3.04 -12.98
N LEU A 137 -0.57 -4.03 -13.24
CA LEU A 137 -0.90 -5.44 -13.08
C LEU A 137 -0.80 -5.85 -11.61
N ALA A 138 -1.88 -6.42 -11.09
CA ALA A 138 -1.93 -7.16 -9.84
C ALA A 138 -2.00 -8.66 -10.16
N TYR A 139 -1.12 -9.46 -9.60
CA TYR A 139 -1.05 -10.90 -9.87
C TYR A 139 -2.02 -11.71 -9.01
N ASN A 140 -2.26 -11.27 -7.79
CA ASN A 140 -3.02 -12.02 -6.77
C ASN A 140 -4.34 -11.34 -6.42
N GLY A 141 -4.47 -10.06 -6.74
CA GLY A 141 -5.65 -9.27 -6.47
C GLY A 141 -5.30 -7.85 -6.07
N ILE A 142 -6.31 -7.03 -5.83
CA ILE A 142 -6.15 -5.66 -5.40
C ILE A 142 -6.70 -5.54 -3.98
N ARG A 143 -5.83 -5.22 -3.03
CA ARG A 143 -6.18 -4.82 -1.67
C ARG A 143 -5.97 -3.33 -1.49
N VAL A 144 -6.82 -2.69 -0.71
CA VAL A 144 -6.68 -1.27 -0.38
C VAL A 144 -6.51 -1.08 1.12
N PHE A 145 -5.66 -0.12 1.48
CA PHE A 145 -5.54 0.45 2.82
C PHE A 145 -5.93 1.91 2.78
N LEU A 146 -6.78 2.30 3.70
CA LEU A 146 -7.29 3.67 3.82
C LEU A 146 -7.68 3.99 5.27
N PRO A 147 -7.55 5.24 5.71
CA PRO A 147 -8.08 5.67 7.00
C PRO A 147 -9.61 5.75 6.98
N SER A 148 -10.21 5.85 8.16
CA SER A 148 -11.67 5.84 8.34
C SER A 148 -12.41 7.03 7.72
N ASP A 149 -11.68 8.10 7.38
CA ASP A 149 -12.20 9.33 6.79
C ASP A 149 -12.01 9.40 5.26
N VAL A 150 -11.70 8.28 4.63
CA VAL A 150 -11.52 8.17 3.18
C VAL A 150 -12.37 7.05 2.63
N HIS A 151 -13.06 7.34 1.54
CA HIS A 151 -13.60 6.33 0.64
C HIS A 151 -12.84 6.33 -0.68
N THR A 152 -12.79 5.18 -1.33
CA THR A 152 -12.14 5.06 -2.64
C THR A 152 -12.92 4.15 -3.56
N THR A 153 -12.80 4.39 -4.86
CA THR A 153 -13.33 3.50 -5.90
C THR A 153 -12.20 3.13 -6.83
N ALA A 154 -11.92 1.83 -6.96
CA ALA A 154 -10.98 1.30 -7.93
C ALA A 154 -11.70 0.92 -9.22
N PHE A 155 -11.10 1.27 -10.36
CA PHE A 155 -11.47 0.78 -11.68
C PHE A 155 -10.47 -0.29 -12.10
N TYR A 156 -10.96 -1.45 -12.54
CA TYR A 156 -10.11 -2.61 -12.84
C TYR A 156 -10.67 -3.43 -14.02
N GLY A 157 -9.82 -4.33 -14.58
CA GLY A 157 -10.20 -5.23 -15.67
C GLY A 157 -9.05 -6.04 -16.25
#